data_9bb91cd58231c5776ca2356bcbef2f36
#
_entry.id   9bb91cd58231c5776ca2356bcbef2f36
#
_cell.length_a   1.000
_cell.length_b   1.000
_cell.length_c   1.000
_cell.angle_alpha   90.00
_cell.angle_beta   90.00
_cell.angle_gamma   90.00
#
_symmetry.space_group_name_H-M   'P 1'
#
loop_
_entity.id
_entity.type
_entity.pdbx_description
1 polymer ?
#
loop_
_entity_poly.entity_id
_entity_poly.type
_entity_poly.pdbx_seq_one_letter_code
_entity_poly.pdbx_strand_id
1 'polypeptide(L)'
;MFTDSDAVFAGFCSGCIASANCALRRNHTSASLQAAITSFIHTVKYQPVVFALPPPIGSVMVEYTLVKQLLLLNLYSPASWPSFAVLLDGLMTANTTVIAAYVNGLLQSSGDSSTAADSGEALTGIKCSDVRPAGRATSLAGIRPVVEGRHRLSQMVGDAADYLPIECAQWRMPAREQYAGGFAGIRTRGRLLVIGNAFDPVTPLVAAQNVSKGFERSVLLKHLGYGVCSPFLPSFYPLRVVWNRIGADGSLQHSSLAQGSLCTARATRAYFVNGTLPEPGTECRVDVDRFAGNDGWDEVMSHFNTGNATATATRSVAHRVARRWEAGRHLVGMGPLESLVRTARLGVMDKL
;
A
#
# COMPACT_ATOMS: atom_id res chain seq x y z
N MET A 1 -5.36 11.18 5.79
CA MET A 1 -4.34 10.49 4.99
C MET A 1 -2.98 10.76 5.63
N PHE A 2 -2.10 9.78 5.75
CA PHE A 2 -0.74 9.84 6.32
C PHE A 2 -0.58 10.11 7.83
N THR A 3 -1.63 10.19 8.61
CA THR A 3 -1.54 10.50 10.05
C THR A 3 -0.74 9.44 10.83
N ASP A 4 -0.83 8.17 10.41
CA ASP A 4 -0.18 7.06 11.10
C ASP A 4 1.12 6.59 10.40
N SER A 5 1.53 7.26 9.30
CA SER A 5 2.67 6.82 8.49
C SER A 5 3.99 6.78 9.27
N ASP A 6 4.25 7.79 10.11
CA ASP A 6 5.47 7.85 10.92
C ASP A 6 5.47 6.75 12.00
N ALA A 7 4.27 6.41 12.54
CA ALA A 7 4.12 5.28 13.46
C ALA A 7 4.36 3.93 12.76
N VAL A 8 3.93 3.80 11.50
CA VAL A 8 4.21 2.59 10.69
C VAL A 8 5.69 2.47 10.40
N PHE A 9 6.37 3.56 10.06
CA PHE A 9 7.82 3.59 9.88
C PHE A 9 8.57 3.20 11.17
N ALA A 10 8.14 3.73 12.32
CA ALA A 10 8.67 3.32 13.63
C ALA A 10 8.42 1.82 13.89
N GLY A 11 7.25 1.31 13.47
CA GLY A 11 6.90 -0.11 13.51
C GLY A 11 7.81 -0.98 12.64
N PHE A 12 8.16 -0.51 11.43
CA PHE A 12 9.15 -1.14 10.57
C PHE A 12 10.52 -1.24 11.27
N CYS A 13 11.02 -0.11 11.79
CA CYS A 13 12.33 -0.09 12.48
C CYS A 13 12.34 -0.98 13.73
N SER A 14 11.30 -0.93 14.56
CA SER A 14 11.22 -1.77 15.76
C SER A 14 11.07 -3.25 15.43
N GLY A 15 10.31 -3.59 14.38
CA GLY A 15 10.18 -4.96 13.89
C GLY A 15 11.50 -5.50 13.33
N CYS A 16 12.25 -4.65 12.60
CA CYS A 16 13.59 -4.99 12.12
C CYS A 16 14.54 -5.35 13.27
N ILE A 17 14.60 -4.52 14.31
CA ILE A 17 15.47 -4.78 15.45
C ILE A 17 15.08 -6.06 16.21
N ALA A 18 13.79 -6.37 16.29
CA ALA A 18 13.30 -7.59 16.94
C ALA A 18 13.58 -8.85 16.10
N SER A 19 13.67 -8.73 14.77
CA SER A 19 13.86 -9.87 13.87
C SER A 19 15.32 -10.22 13.66
N ALA A 20 15.68 -11.52 13.76
CA ALA A 20 17.00 -12.00 13.40
C ALA A 20 17.31 -11.88 11.89
N ASN A 21 16.26 -11.83 11.06
CA ASN A 21 16.35 -11.84 9.60
C ASN A 21 16.40 -10.43 8.97
N CYS A 22 16.50 -9.36 9.77
CA CYS A 22 16.58 -8.02 9.23
C CYS A 22 18.01 -7.60 8.90
N ALA A 23 18.29 -7.28 7.64
CA ALA A 23 19.59 -6.84 7.16
C ALA A 23 20.09 -5.55 7.83
N LEU A 24 19.18 -4.65 8.21
CA LEU A 24 19.49 -3.37 8.86
C LEU A 24 19.70 -3.48 10.37
N ARG A 25 19.48 -4.66 10.98
CA ARG A 25 19.55 -4.81 12.43
C ARG A 25 20.90 -4.40 13.00
N ARG A 26 22.00 -4.94 12.47
CA ARG A 26 23.39 -4.65 12.89
C ARG A 26 23.47 -4.29 14.39
N ASN A 27 24.16 -3.18 14.73
CA ASN A 27 24.26 -2.68 16.11
C ASN A 27 23.29 -1.51 16.39
N HIS A 28 22.15 -1.48 15.68
CA HIS A 28 21.16 -0.44 15.86
C HIS A 28 20.14 -0.75 16.96
N THR A 29 19.69 0.28 17.63
CA THR A 29 18.39 0.34 18.32
C THR A 29 17.32 0.80 17.32
N SER A 30 16.04 0.66 17.65
CA SER A 30 14.97 1.17 16.81
C SER A 30 15.12 2.68 16.52
N ALA A 31 15.48 3.47 17.52
CA ALA A 31 15.69 4.92 17.37
C ALA A 31 16.91 5.26 16.49
N SER A 32 18.04 4.57 16.69
CA SER A 32 19.24 4.80 15.87
C SER A 32 19.06 4.35 14.43
N LEU A 33 18.26 3.31 14.17
CA LEU A 33 17.92 2.87 12.83
C LEU A 33 17.02 3.90 12.12
N GLN A 34 16.01 4.43 12.81
CA GLN A 34 15.17 5.51 12.30
C GLN A 34 16.04 6.74 11.92
N ALA A 35 16.94 7.14 12.80
CA ALA A 35 17.85 8.25 12.55
C ALA A 35 18.78 7.99 11.35
N ALA A 36 19.32 6.78 11.22
CA ALA A 36 20.20 6.41 10.10
C ALA A 36 19.48 6.47 8.76
N ILE A 37 18.26 5.91 8.66
CA ILE A 37 17.45 5.95 7.44
C ILE A 37 17.06 7.41 7.12
N THR A 38 16.64 8.19 8.10
CA THR A 38 16.29 9.60 7.92
C THR A 38 17.48 10.41 7.42
N SER A 39 18.68 10.20 7.99
CA SER A 39 19.92 10.81 7.55
C SER A 39 20.28 10.43 6.11
N PHE A 40 20.13 9.17 5.74
CA PHE A 40 20.34 8.73 4.36
C PHE A 40 19.40 9.44 3.38
N ILE A 41 18.09 9.48 3.69
CA ILE A 41 17.10 10.19 2.88
C ILE A 41 17.48 11.67 2.72
N HIS A 42 17.90 12.30 3.80
CA HIS A 42 18.34 13.69 3.76
C HIS A 42 19.62 13.88 2.92
N THR A 43 20.56 12.95 3.00
CA THR A 43 21.79 12.99 2.20
C THR A 43 21.47 12.92 0.70
N VAL A 44 20.67 11.96 0.26
CA VAL A 44 20.34 11.80 -1.17
C VAL A 44 19.46 12.92 -1.71
N LYS A 45 18.85 13.74 -0.84
CA LYS A 45 18.12 14.95 -1.26
C LYS A 45 19.04 15.99 -1.89
N TYR A 46 20.24 16.13 -1.36
CA TYR A 46 21.21 17.15 -1.81
C TYR A 46 22.39 16.57 -2.56
N GLN A 47 22.60 15.25 -2.41
CA GLN A 47 23.69 14.51 -3.06
C GLN A 47 23.13 13.20 -3.63
N PRO A 48 22.38 13.25 -4.76
CA PRO A 48 21.90 12.05 -5.43
C PRO A 48 23.07 11.14 -5.83
N VAL A 49 22.87 9.82 -5.72
CA VAL A 49 23.89 8.82 -6.02
C VAL A 49 23.51 8.06 -7.29
N VAL A 50 24.48 7.92 -8.21
CA VAL A 50 24.32 7.11 -9.40
C VAL A 50 25.04 5.78 -9.21
N PHE A 51 24.31 4.68 -9.34
CA PHE A 51 24.86 3.34 -9.32
C PHE A 51 24.98 2.81 -10.74
N ALA A 52 26.20 2.47 -11.15
CA ALA A 52 26.43 1.68 -12.35
C ALA A 52 26.08 0.22 -12.06
N LEU A 53 25.12 -0.31 -12.79
CA LEU A 53 24.61 -1.68 -12.64
C LEU A 53 24.90 -2.50 -13.89
N PRO A 54 24.98 -3.85 -13.78
CA PRO A 54 25.20 -4.71 -14.93
C PRO A 54 24.08 -4.56 -15.99
N PRO A 55 24.38 -4.82 -17.27
CA PRO A 55 23.36 -4.96 -18.29
C PRO A 55 22.29 -6.02 -17.89
N PRO A 56 21.03 -5.85 -18.25
CA PRO A 56 20.47 -4.78 -19.11
C PRO A 56 20.08 -3.50 -18.37
N ILE A 57 20.36 -3.35 -17.07
CA ILE A 57 19.88 -2.23 -16.26
C ILE A 57 20.61 -0.93 -16.62
N GLY A 58 21.95 -0.98 -16.73
CA GLY A 58 22.79 0.17 -17.02
C GLY A 58 23.09 1.03 -15.79
N SER A 59 22.39 2.14 -15.57
CA SER A 59 22.57 2.98 -14.39
C SER A 59 21.25 3.35 -13.72
N VAL A 60 21.28 3.48 -12.40
CA VAL A 60 20.13 3.92 -11.59
C VAL A 60 20.57 5.12 -10.74
N MET A 61 19.86 6.22 -10.87
CA MET A 61 20.04 7.38 -10.00
C MET A 61 19.12 7.24 -8.79
N VAL A 62 19.71 7.24 -7.61
CA VAL A 62 19.00 7.19 -6.32
C VAL A 62 18.98 8.61 -5.76
N GLU A 63 17.79 9.17 -5.72
CA GLU A 63 17.52 10.52 -5.24
C GLU A 63 16.37 10.49 -4.21
N TYR A 64 16.10 11.65 -3.61
CA TYR A 64 15.17 11.81 -2.52
C TYR A 64 13.77 11.25 -2.81
N THR A 65 13.19 11.63 -3.95
CA THR A 65 11.82 11.26 -4.31
C THR A 65 11.68 9.74 -4.49
N LEU A 66 12.68 9.12 -5.14
CA LEU A 66 12.71 7.68 -5.31
C LEU A 66 12.72 6.95 -3.97
N VAL A 67 13.60 7.34 -3.05
CA VAL A 67 13.69 6.68 -1.73
C VAL A 67 12.42 6.87 -0.93
N LYS A 68 11.82 8.06 -0.96
CA LYS A 68 10.54 8.33 -0.27
C LYS A 68 9.39 7.53 -0.84
N GLN A 69 9.33 7.37 -2.17
CA GLN A 69 8.32 6.54 -2.83
C GLN A 69 8.51 5.05 -2.52
N LEU A 70 9.76 4.55 -2.56
CA LEU A 70 10.07 3.17 -2.17
C LEU A 70 9.68 2.92 -0.70
N LEU A 71 9.97 3.87 0.18
CA LEU A 71 9.56 3.79 1.58
C LEU A 71 8.04 3.69 1.68
N LEU A 72 7.29 4.63 1.10
CA LEU A 72 5.83 4.63 1.14
C LEU A 72 5.25 3.31 0.63
N LEU A 73 5.71 2.83 -0.54
CA LEU A 73 5.23 1.58 -1.15
C LEU A 73 5.46 0.35 -0.25
N ASN A 74 6.62 0.28 0.39
CA ASN A 74 6.92 -0.87 1.24
C ASN A 74 6.24 -0.79 2.62
N LEU A 75 5.90 0.41 3.10
CA LEU A 75 5.10 0.54 4.32
C LEU A 75 3.65 0.05 4.15
N TYR A 76 3.18 -0.14 2.91
CA TYR A 76 1.87 -0.74 2.64
C TYR A 76 1.74 -2.18 3.13
N SER A 77 2.81 -2.98 3.11
CA SER A 77 2.74 -4.40 3.46
C SER A 77 3.94 -4.87 4.29
N PRO A 78 3.72 -5.32 5.53
CA PRO A 78 4.76 -5.94 6.33
C PRO A 78 5.42 -7.16 5.68
N ALA A 79 4.72 -7.89 4.82
CA ALA A 79 5.30 -9.00 4.07
C ALA A 79 6.49 -8.57 3.18
N SER A 80 6.55 -7.30 2.75
CA SER A 80 7.69 -6.76 1.99
C SER A 80 8.84 -6.24 2.87
N TRP A 81 8.66 -6.10 4.18
CA TRP A 81 9.64 -5.45 5.05
C TRP A 81 11.01 -6.13 5.08
N PRO A 82 11.13 -7.48 5.10
CA PRO A 82 12.44 -8.11 5.06
C PRO A 82 13.22 -7.78 3.79
N SER A 83 12.61 -7.87 2.61
CA SER A 83 13.27 -7.55 1.34
C SER A 83 13.55 -6.06 1.18
N PHE A 84 12.66 -5.21 1.69
CA PHE A 84 12.88 -3.77 1.70
C PHE A 84 14.06 -3.39 2.62
N ALA A 85 14.22 -4.06 3.76
CA ALA A 85 15.38 -3.88 4.62
C ALA A 85 16.69 -4.25 3.90
N VAL A 86 16.68 -5.32 3.09
CA VAL A 86 17.83 -5.70 2.25
C VAL A 86 18.14 -4.63 1.21
N LEU A 87 17.12 -4.10 0.54
CA LEU A 87 17.30 -2.99 -0.42
C LEU A 87 17.87 -1.74 0.25
N LEU A 88 17.28 -1.30 1.37
CA LEU A 88 17.75 -0.12 2.09
C LEU A 88 19.20 -0.29 2.56
N ASP A 89 19.56 -1.47 3.08
CA ASP A 89 20.94 -1.79 3.44
C ASP A 89 21.87 -1.68 2.22
N GLY A 90 21.45 -2.22 1.08
CA GLY A 90 22.19 -2.13 -0.17
C GLY A 90 22.39 -0.69 -0.64
N LEU A 91 21.36 0.15 -0.55
CA LEU A 91 21.43 1.56 -0.90
C LEU A 91 22.35 2.34 0.05
N MET A 92 22.21 2.13 1.35
CA MET A 92 22.99 2.83 2.38
C MET A 92 24.47 2.41 2.39
N THR A 93 24.80 1.19 1.93
CA THR A 93 26.17 0.65 1.86
C THR A 93 26.77 0.66 0.45
N ALA A 94 26.03 1.21 -0.54
CA ALA A 94 26.42 1.20 -1.95
C ALA A 94 26.70 -0.20 -2.52
N ASN A 95 25.94 -1.22 -2.07
CA ASN A 95 26.07 -2.59 -2.56
C ASN A 95 25.32 -2.76 -3.89
N THR A 96 26.04 -2.60 -5.00
CA THR A 96 25.47 -2.64 -6.35
C THR A 96 24.89 -4.01 -6.73
N THR A 97 25.39 -5.11 -6.15
CA THR A 97 24.85 -6.46 -6.37
C THR A 97 23.43 -6.58 -5.83
N VAL A 98 23.18 -6.09 -4.61
CA VAL A 98 21.86 -6.08 -3.97
C VAL A 98 20.90 -5.18 -4.75
N ILE A 99 21.36 -3.98 -5.14
CA ILE A 99 20.55 -3.02 -5.90
C ILE A 99 20.17 -3.62 -7.26
N ALA A 100 21.13 -4.23 -7.96
CA ALA A 100 20.88 -4.87 -9.25
C ALA A 100 19.88 -6.04 -9.13
N ALA A 101 20.01 -6.88 -8.12
CA ALA A 101 19.06 -7.98 -7.89
C ALA A 101 17.64 -7.47 -7.66
N TYR A 102 17.48 -6.41 -6.89
CA TYR A 102 16.18 -5.78 -6.64
C TYR A 102 15.59 -5.18 -7.94
N VAL A 103 16.37 -4.38 -8.68
CA VAL A 103 15.91 -3.77 -9.95
C VAL A 103 15.57 -4.83 -10.98
N ASN A 104 16.37 -5.91 -11.09
CA ASN A 104 16.05 -7.03 -11.99
C ASN A 104 14.73 -7.71 -11.60
N GLY A 105 14.48 -7.90 -10.30
CA GLY A 105 13.19 -8.40 -9.82
C GLY A 105 12.02 -7.53 -10.27
N LEU A 106 12.20 -6.20 -10.21
CA LEU A 106 11.22 -5.23 -10.71
C LEU A 106 10.96 -5.37 -12.21
N LEU A 107 12.02 -5.43 -13.00
CA LEU A 107 11.93 -5.53 -14.46
C LEU A 107 11.25 -6.83 -14.92
N GLN A 108 11.53 -7.94 -14.24
CA GLN A 108 10.93 -9.24 -14.55
C GLN A 108 9.45 -9.34 -14.16
N SER A 109 9.05 -8.60 -13.10
CA SER A 109 7.65 -8.58 -12.67
C SER A 109 6.77 -7.64 -13.50
N SER A 110 7.38 -6.68 -14.21
CA SER A 110 6.70 -5.76 -15.15
C SER A 110 6.42 -6.48 -16.47
N GLY A 111 5.64 -7.56 -16.46
CA GLY A 111 5.12 -8.18 -17.69
C GLY A 111 4.37 -7.13 -18.53
N ASP A 112 4.23 -7.40 -19.84
CA ASP A 112 3.69 -6.54 -20.90
C ASP A 112 2.76 -5.41 -20.43
N SER A 113 3.34 -4.22 -20.22
CA SER A 113 2.73 -3.07 -19.54
C SER A 113 1.98 -2.14 -20.52
N SER A 114 1.58 -2.62 -21.71
CA SER A 114 0.86 -1.80 -22.68
C SER A 114 -0.51 -1.28 -22.17
N THR A 115 -1.07 -1.91 -21.14
CA THR A 115 -2.34 -1.53 -20.53
C THR A 115 -2.21 -0.70 -19.25
N ALA A 116 -1.00 -0.55 -18.70
CA ALA A 116 -0.80 0.13 -17.41
C ALA A 116 -0.80 1.66 -17.54
N ALA A 117 -0.49 2.22 -18.70
CA ALA A 117 -0.44 3.67 -18.93
C ALA A 117 -1.81 4.34 -18.75
N ASP A 118 -2.87 3.74 -19.28
CA ASP A 118 -4.22 4.31 -19.24
C ASP A 118 -4.82 4.40 -17.83
N SER A 119 -4.37 3.57 -16.92
CA SER A 119 -4.95 3.48 -15.58
C SER A 119 -4.43 4.56 -14.63
N GLY A 120 -3.22 5.08 -14.82
CA GLY A 120 -2.67 6.21 -14.04
C GLY A 120 -3.42 7.50 -14.31
N GLU A 121 -3.68 7.79 -15.58
CA GLU A 121 -4.46 8.95 -16.02
C GLU A 121 -5.90 8.87 -15.53
N ALA A 122 -6.54 7.69 -15.65
CA ALA A 122 -7.89 7.45 -15.15
C ALA A 122 -7.98 7.69 -13.63
N LEU A 123 -7.00 7.20 -12.86
CA LEU A 123 -6.94 7.40 -11.40
C LEU A 123 -6.78 8.87 -11.03
N THR A 124 -5.91 9.61 -11.73
CA THR A 124 -5.73 11.05 -11.56
C THR A 124 -7.05 11.76 -11.89
N GLY A 125 -7.69 11.40 -13.01
CA GLY A 125 -8.98 11.93 -13.41
C GLY A 125 -10.06 11.76 -12.34
N ILE A 126 -10.22 10.56 -11.79
CA ILE A 126 -11.17 10.27 -10.72
C ILE A 126 -10.86 11.12 -9.49
N LYS A 127 -9.62 11.07 -8.98
CA LYS A 127 -9.22 11.79 -7.76
C LYS A 127 -9.39 13.31 -7.91
N CYS A 128 -8.96 13.87 -9.03
CA CYS A 128 -9.02 15.30 -9.24
C CYS A 128 -10.45 15.80 -9.54
N SER A 129 -11.28 14.95 -10.14
CA SER A 129 -12.70 15.28 -10.34
C SER A 129 -13.49 15.31 -9.04
N ASP A 130 -13.12 14.48 -8.06
CA ASP A 130 -13.76 14.43 -6.73
C ASP A 130 -13.40 15.64 -5.85
N VAL A 131 -12.31 16.35 -6.15
CA VAL A 131 -11.95 17.57 -5.41
C VAL A 131 -12.93 18.68 -5.74
N ARG A 132 -13.67 19.14 -4.73
CA ARG A 132 -14.65 20.23 -4.89
C ARG A 132 -13.96 21.50 -5.41
N PRO A 133 -14.61 22.30 -6.29
CA PRO A 133 -14.03 23.52 -6.85
C PRO A 133 -13.52 24.49 -5.77
N ALA A 134 -14.24 24.62 -4.66
CA ALA A 134 -13.83 25.46 -3.53
C ALA A 134 -12.56 25.00 -2.81
N GLY A 135 -12.16 23.74 -2.98
CA GLY A 135 -10.92 23.16 -2.42
C GLY A 135 -9.76 23.13 -3.42
N ARG A 136 -9.98 23.60 -4.66
CA ARG A 136 -8.93 23.63 -5.69
C ARG A 136 -8.11 24.90 -5.58
N ALA A 137 -6.85 24.73 -5.26
CA ALA A 137 -5.91 25.82 -5.34
C ALA A 137 -5.55 26.06 -6.82
N THR A 138 -5.70 27.29 -7.31
CA THR A 138 -5.43 27.67 -8.71
C THR A 138 -4.09 28.41 -8.87
N SER A 139 -3.36 28.60 -7.79
CA SER A 139 -2.09 29.28 -7.76
C SER A 139 -1.11 28.60 -6.82
N LEU A 140 0.18 28.85 -6.99
CA LEU A 140 1.23 28.34 -6.10
C LEU A 140 1.00 28.78 -4.65
N ALA A 141 0.57 30.02 -4.42
CA ALA A 141 0.23 30.53 -3.09
C ALA A 141 -0.93 29.75 -2.44
N GLY A 142 -1.91 29.32 -3.24
CA GLY A 142 -3.03 28.51 -2.75
C GLY A 142 -2.67 27.04 -2.50
N ILE A 143 -1.76 26.45 -3.28
CA ILE A 143 -1.31 25.05 -3.10
C ILE A 143 -0.39 24.89 -1.91
N ARG A 144 0.47 25.87 -1.65
CA ARG A 144 1.51 25.81 -0.63
C ARG A 144 0.96 25.38 0.76
N PRO A 145 -0.11 25.97 1.31
CA PRO A 145 -0.66 25.54 2.61
C PRO A 145 -1.13 24.07 2.62
N VAL A 146 -1.62 23.55 1.48
CA VAL A 146 -2.05 22.15 1.34
C VAL A 146 -0.85 21.21 1.42
N VAL A 147 0.22 21.50 0.68
CA VAL A 147 1.47 20.74 0.68
C VAL A 147 2.11 20.78 2.07
N GLU A 148 2.30 21.97 2.65
CA GLU A 148 2.87 22.14 3.98
C GLU A 148 2.03 21.44 5.06
N GLY A 149 0.71 21.43 4.90
CA GLY A 149 -0.20 20.68 5.78
C GLY A 149 0.06 19.18 5.77
N ARG A 150 0.35 18.61 4.60
CA ARG A 150 0.68 17.18 4.44
C ARG A 150 2.06 16.85 5.02
N HIS A 151 3.06 17.71 4.81
CA HIS A 151 4.39 17.52 5.40
C HIS A 151 4.36 17.55 6.93
N ARG A 152 3.45 18.32 7.53
CA ARG A 152 3.25 18.31 9.00
C ARG A 152 2.59 17.03 9.52
N LEU A 153 1.81 16.33 8.69
CA LEU A 153 1.17 15.07 9.08
C LEU A 153 2.14 13.90 9.14
N SER A 154 3.16 13.88 8.28
CA SER A 154 4.18 12.86 8.29
C SER A 154 5.50 13.40 7.73
N GLN A 155 6.56 13.23 8.49
CA GLN A 155 7.93 13.58 8.04
C GLN A 155 8.44 12.54 7.02
N MET A 156 8.02 11.29 7.17
CA MET A 156 8.54 10.20 6.35
C MET A 156 7.89 10.13 4.97
N VAL A 157 6.60 10.40 4.85
CA VAL A 157 5.88 10.22 3.57
C VAL A 157 4.93 11.36 3.20
N GLY A 158 4.85 12.41 4.00
CA GLY A 158 3.91 13.51 3.76
C GLY A 158 4.07 14.18 2.40
N ASP A 159 5.29 14.25 1.90
CA ASP A 159 5.65 14.82 0.60
C ASP A 159 5.64 13.80 -0.56
N ALA A 160 5.57 12.50 -0.28
CA ALA A 160 5.62 11.46 -1.33
C ALA A 160 4.44 11.51 -2.31
N ALA A 161 3.35 12.20 -1.97
CA ALA A 161 2.18 12.37 -2.82
C ALA A 161 1.84 13.84 -3.11
N ASP A 162 2.83 14.74 -3.09
CA ASP A 162 2.65 16.17 -3.41
C ASP A 162 2.24 16.41 -4.86
N TYR A 163 2.60 15.49 -5.76
CA TYR A 163 2.17 15.54 -7.15
C TYR A 163 0.65 15.65 -7.29
N LEU A 164 -0.12 14.94 -6.45
CA LEU A 164 -1.57 14.87 -6.57
C LEU A 164 -2.28 16.22 -6.36
N PRO A 165 -2.06 17.01 -5.29
CA PRO A 165 -2.67 18.33 -5.18
C PRO A 165 -2.18 19.30 -6.26
N ILE A 166 -0.94 19.15 -6.75
CA ILE A 166 -0.39 19.99 -7.83
C ILE A 166 -1.08 19.67 -9.15
N GLU A 167 -1.23 18.39 -9.52
CA GLU A 167 -1.96 17.95 -10.71
C GLU A 167 -3.43 18.35 -10.64
N CYS A 168 -4.09 18.10 -9.50
CA CYS A 168 -5.49 18.44 -9.32
C CYS A 168 -5.78 19.95 -9.38
N ALA A 169 -4.82 20.79 -9.02
CA ALA A 169 -4.94 22.24 -9.16
C ALA A 169 -5.04 22.66 -10.64
N GLN A 170 -4.40 21.92 -11.54
CA GLN A 170 -4.47 22.16 -12.99
C GLN A 170 -5.64 21.44 -13.68
N TRP A 171 -6.34 20.56 -12.96
CA TRP A 171 -7.45 19.77 -13.51
C TRP A 171 -8.65 20.65 -13.86
N ARG A 172 -8.98 20.76 -15.16
CA ARG A 172 -10.05 21.63 -15.67
C ARG A 172 -11.36 20.90 -15.97
N MET A 173 -11.36 19.57 -15.79
CA MET A 173 -12.54 18.74 -16.08
C MET A 173 -13.26 18.43 -14.76
N PRO A 174 -14.35 19.12 -14.42
CA PRO A 174 -15.16 18.81 -13.24
C PRO A 174 -15.92 17.50 -13.47
N ALA A 175 -16.17 16.76 -12.39
CA ALA A 175 -17.10 15.65 -12.45
C ALA A 175 -18.51 16.17 -12.83
N ARG A 176 -19.21 15.41 -13.68
CA ARG A 176 -20.59 15.74 -14.07
C ARG A 176 -21.53 15.72 -12.88
N GLU A 177 -21.31 14.80 -11.96
CA GLU A 177 -22.08 14.65 -10.74
C GLU A 177 -21.12 14.49 -9.56
N GLN A 178 -21.40 15.16 -8.45
CA GLN A 178 -20.65 15.07 -7.21
C GLN A 178 -21.60 14.88 -6.04
N TYR A 179 -21.28 13.96 -5.15
CA TYR A 179 -22.02 13.83 -3.90
C TYR A 179 -21.81 15.08 -3.02
N ALA A 180 -22.89 15.80 -2.77
CA ALA A 180 -22.87 17.02 -1.95
C ALA A 180 -23.39 16.81 -0.54
N GLY A 181 -23.85 15.60 -0.18
CA GLY A 181 -24.39 15.27 1.13
C GLY A 181 -23.32 15.18 2.22
N GLY A 182 -23.77 15.12 3.47
CA GLY A 182 -22.91 14.85 4.63
C GLY A 182 -22.65 13.37 4.84
N PHE A 183 -21.70 13.06 5.72
CA PHE A 183 -21.37 11.69 6.15
C PHE A 183 -21.78 11.44 7.61
N ALA A 184 -22.84 12.10 8.11
CA ALA A 184 -23.34 11.93 9.46
C ALA A 184 -24.83 11.56 9.46
N GLY A 185 -25.25 10.75 10.43
CA GLY A 185 -26.64 10.33 10.56
C GLY A 185 -27.17 9.47 9.43
N ILE A 186 -26.29 8.75 8.71
CA ILE A 186 -26.65 7.93 7.57
C ILE A 186 -27.30 6.64 8.06
N ARG A 187 -28.52 6.38 7.63
CA ARG A 187 -29.24 5.12 7.87
C ARG A 187 -29.16 4.23 6.65
N THR A 188 -28.55 3.07 6.81
CA THR A 188 -28.54 2.01 5.81
C THR A 188 -29.58 0.94 6.13
N ARG A 189 -30.04 0.22 5.10
CA ARG A 189 -30.98 -0.91 5.28
C ARG A 189 -30.37 -2.02 6.15
N GLY A 190 -29.10 -2.36 5.90
CA GLY A 190 -28.33 -3.32 6.68
C GLY A 190 -27.44 -2.61 7.71
N ARG A 191 -27.07 -3.34 8.77
CA ARG A 191 -26.03 -2.89 9.69
C ARG A 191 -24.67 -2.99 9.02
N LEU A 192 -23.73 -2.13 9.36
CA LEU A 192 -22.40 -2.10 8.73
C LEU A 192 -21.33 -2.60 9.70
N LEU A 193 -20.47 -3.49 9.21
CA LEU A 193 -19.18 -3.78 9.83
C LEU A 193 -18.15 -2.86 9.19
N VAL A 194 -17.56 -1.98 9.98
CA VAL A 194 -16.43 -1.12 9.58
C VAL A 194 -15.17 -1.73 10.17
N ILE A 195 -14.17 -2.00 9.33
CA ILE A 195 -12.88 -2.52 9.77
C ILE A 195 -11.83 -1.43 9.57
N GLY A 196 -11.12 -1.07 10.64
CA GLY A 196 -10.02 -0.10 10.61
C GLY A 196 -8.72 -0.74 11.05
N ASN A 197 -7.64 -0.51 10.30
CA ASN A 197 -6.32 -0.97 10.67
C ASN A 197 -5.65 0.02 11.64
N ALA A 198 -4.99 -0.48 12.68
CA ALA A 198 -4.41 0.37 13.73
C ALA A 198 -3.19 1.15 13.23
N PHE A 199 -2.44 0.57 12.30
CA PHE A 199 -1.20 1.15 11.77
C PHE A 199 -1.22 1.14 10.24
N ASP A 200 -2.08 1.98 9.65
CA ASP A 200 -2.23 2.13 8.22
C ASP A 200 -1.53 3.43 7.75
N PRO A 201 -0.52 3.34 6.87
CA PRO A 201 0.24 4.53 6.47
C PRO A 201 -0.55 5.50 5.60
N VAL A 202 -1.69 5.10 5.03
CA VAL A 202 -2.44 5.91 4.05
C VAL A 202 -3.88 6.16 4.47
N THR A 203 -4.60 5.11 4.91
CA THR A 203 -5.99 5.19 5.37
C THR A 203 -6.06 4.96 6.88
N PRO A 204 -5.70 5.96 7.69
CA PRO A 204 -5.48 5.81 9.12
C PRO A 204 -6.75 5.41 9.86
N LEU A 205 -6.59 4.76 11.02
CA LEU A 205 -7.71 4.27 11.84
C LEU A 205 -8.76 5.36 12.13
N VAL A 206 -8.35 6.61 12.27
CA VAL A 206 -9.26 7.75 12.49
C VAL A 206 -10.27 7.91 11.34
N ALA A 207 -9.90 7.54 10.11
CA ALA A 207 -10.82 7.57 8.97
C ALA A 207 -11.94 6.53 9.15
N ALA A 208 -11.60 5.28 9.53
CA ALA A 208 -12.58 4.24 9.83
C ALA A 208 -13.47 4.59 11.02
N GLN A 209 -12.90 5.22 12.06
CA GLN A 209 -13.67 5.74 13.21
C GLN A 209 -14.69 6.80 12.78
N ASN A 210 -14.29 7.72 11.90
CA ASN A 210 -15.19 8.76 11.39
C ASN A 210 -16.30 8.16 10.51
N VAL A 211 -15.97 7.20 9.65
CA VAL A 211 -16.96 6.46 8.86
C VAL A 211 -17.95 5.76 9.79
N SER A 212 -17.46 5.00 10.77
CA SER A 212 -18.34 4.31 11.72
C SER A 212 -19.26 5.27 12.50
N LYS A 213 -18.76 6.43 12.91
CA LYS A 213 -19.60 7.45 13.56
C LYS A 213 -20.66 8.04 12.62
N GLY A 214 -20.39 8.09 11.32
CA GLY A 214 -21.31 8.63 10.33
C GLY A 214 -22.50 7.74 10.01
N PHE A 215 -22.33 6.42 10.18
CA PHE A 215 -23.39 5.44 9.89
C PHE A 215 -24.06 4.94 11.16
N GLU A 216 -25.36 5.19 11.28
CA GLU A 216 -26.15 4.62 12.37
C GLU A 216 -26.11 3.08 12.32
N ARG A 217 -26.01 2.44 13.47
CA ARG A 217 -26.00 0.97 13.61
C ARG A 217 -24.75 0.30 12.99
N SER A 218 -23.68 1.02 12.75
CA SER A 218 -22.38 0.41 12.39
C SER A 218 -21.64 -0.05 13.65
N VAL A 219 -20.74 -1.03 13.47
CA VAL A 219 -19.77 -1.44 14.49
C VAL A 219 -18.38 -1.37 13.89
N LEU A 220 -17.48 -0.69 14.59
CA LEU A 220 -16.06 -0.66 14.24
C LEU A 220 -15.34 -1.84 14.88
N LEU A 221 -14.68 -2.65 14.05
CA LEU A 221 -13.68 -3.62 14.45
C LEU A 221 -12.30 -3.01 14.20
N LYS A 222 -11.48 -2.99 15.24
CA LYS A 222 -10.10 -2.49 15.15
C LYS A 222 -9.15 -3.67 14.93
N HIS A 223 -8.53 -3.70 13.76
CA HIS A 223 -7.51 -4.68 13.40
C HIS A 223 -6.14 -4.14 13.83
N LEU A 224 -5.43 -4.84 14.74
CA LEU A 224 -4.16 -4.37 15.32
C LEU A 224 -2.96 -4.78 14.43
N GLY A 225 -3.06 -4.48 13.14
CA GLY A 225 -2.04 -4.78 12.14
C GLY A 225 -1.37 -3.54 11.55
N TYR A 226 -0.30 -3.77 10.82
CA TYR A 226 0.45 -2.78 10.06
C TYR A 226 0.14 -2.90 8.57
N GLY A 227 0.25 -1.78 7.86
CA GLY A 227 0.16 -1.76 6.40
C GLY A 227 -1.24 -1.52 5.86
N VAL A 228 -1.32 -1.44 4.54
CA VAL A 228 -2.54 -1.34 3.74
C VAL A 228 -2.59 -2.54 2.83
N CYS A 229 -3.72 -3.17 2.67
CA CYS A 229 -3.87 -4.11 1.58
C CYS A 229 -3.97 -3.34 0.26
N SER A 230 -2.88 -3.30 -0.50
CA SER A 230 -2.88 -2.73 -1.84
C SER A 230 -2.79 -3.86 -2.87
N PRO A 231 -3.72 -3.91 -3.86
CA PRO A 231 -3.57 -4.77 -5.03
C PRO A 231 -2.40 -4.31 -5.93
N PHE A 232 -1.72 -3.24 -5.55
CA PHE A 232 -0.69 -2.56 -6.32
C PHE A 232 0.75 -2.86 -5.92
N LEU A 233 1.01 -3.76 -4.98
CA LEU A 233 2.32 -4.34 -4.96
C LEU A 233 2.37 -5.35 -6.10
N PRO A 234 2.87 -4.96 -7.29
CA PRO A 234 3.15 -5.95 -8.30
C PRO A 234 4.14 -6.89 -7.66
N SER A 235 3.95 -8.13 -7.90
CA SER A 235 4.82 -9.27 -7.74
C SER A 235 6.33 -8.92 -7.72
N PHE A 236 6.80 -8.22 -6.70
CA PHE A 236 8.22 -8.00 -6.43
C PHE A 236 8.88 -9.25 -5.85
N TYR A 237 8.10 -10.29 -5.65
CA TYR A 237 8.61 -11.58 -5.19
C TYR A 237 8.56 -12.62 -6.30
N PRO A 238 9.59 -13.45 -6.44
CA PRO A 238 9.59 -14.58 -7.37
C PRO A 238 8.58 -15.69 -6.98
N LEU A 239 7.59 -15.38 -6.16
CA LEU A 239 6.58 -16.30 -5.69
C LEU A 239 5.30 -16.19 -6.54
N ARG A 240 5.39 -16.60 -7.81
CA ARG A 240 4.22 -16.94 -8.65
C ARG A 240 3.19 -17.84 -7.97
N VAL A 241 3.57 -18.48 -6.87
CA VAL A 241 2.72 -19.47 -6.17
C VAL A 241 1.66 -18.80 -5.31
N VAL A 242 1.93 -17.61 -4.73
CA VAL A 242 0.97 -16.92 -3.86
C VAL A 242 -0.14 -16.22 -4.67
N TRP A 243 0.18 -15.71 -5.86
CA TRP A 243 -0.80 -15.02 -6.73
C TRP A 243 -1.91 -15.92 -7.27
N ASN A 244 -1.60 -17.18 -7.55
CA ASN A 244 -2.63 -18.12 -8.05
C ASN A 244 -3.64 -18.55 -6.97
N ARG A 245 -3.38 -18.30 -5.68
CA ARG A 245 -4.30 -18.64 -4.59
C ARG A 245 -5.14 -17.47 -4.09
N ILE A 246 -4.62 -16.24 -4.12
CA ILE A 246 -5.33 -15.04 -3.65
C ILE A 246 -6.13 -14.38 -4.78
N GLY A 247 -5.71 -14.53 -6.03
CA GLY A 247 -6.32 -13.88 -7.20
C GLY A 247 -7.57 -14.55 -7.74
N ALA A 248 -7.98 -15.70 -7.23
CA ALA A 248 -9.12 -16.45 -7.79
C ALA A 248 -10.49 -15.97 -7.27
N ASP A 249 -10.56 -15.24 -6.14
CA ASP A 249 -11.80 -14.80 -5.52
C ASP A 249 -12.04 -13.29 -5.46
N GLY A 250 -11.09 -12.49 -6.00
CA GLY A 250 -11.35 -11.07 -6.31
C GLY A 250 -11.59 -10.13 -5.12
N SER A 251 -11.33 -10.53 -3.89
CA SER A 251 -11.61 -9.71 -2.71
C SER A 251 -10.39 -9.00 -2.15
N LEU A 252 -9.77 -8.13 -2.95
CA LEU A 252 -8.69 -7.26 -2.46
C LEU A 252 -9.29 -5.96 -1.93
N GLN A 253 -9.42 -5.85 -0.63
CA GLN A 253 -9.96 -4.68 0.06
C GLN A 253 -8.89 -3.99 0.88
N HIS A 254 -8.92 -2.66 0.94
CA HIS A 254 -8.09 -1.87 1.84
C HIS A 254 -8.29 -2.27 3.30
N SER A 255 -7.24 -2.19 4.10
CA SER A 255 -7.16 -2.04 5.55
C SER A 255 -6.95 -3.26 6.44
N SER A 256 -7.40 -4.45 6.13
CA SER A 256 -7.26 -5.58 7.08
C SER A 256 -6.52 -6.81 6.54
N LEU A 257 -6.12 -6.79 5.28
CA LEU A 257 -5.56 -7.97 4.60
C LEU A 257 -4.03 -7.98 4.51
N ALA A 258 -3.35 -6.92 4.96
CA ALA A 258 -1.88 -6.86 4.95
C ALA A 258 -1.23 -7.83 5.95
N GLN A 259 -1.97 -8.18 7.01
CA GLN A 259 -1.57 -9.18 7.99
C GLN A 259 -2.77 -10.03 8.42
N GLY A 260 -2.58 -11.35 8.48
CA GLY A 260 -3.63 -12.31 8.86
C GLY A 260 -4.05 -12.17 10.32
N SER A 261 -5.37 -12.29 10.57
CA SER A 261 -5.95 -12.35 11.91
C SER A 261 -7.17 -13.28 11.92
N LEU A 262 -7.07 -14.35 12.67
CA LEU A 262 -8.16 -15.29 12.86
C LEU A 262 -9.37 -14.64 13.53
N CYS A 263 -9.12 -13.71 14.45
CA CYS A 263 -10.16 -12.91 15.10
C CYS A 263 -10.92 -12.07 14.06
N THR A 264 -10.22 -11.29 13.21
CA THR A 264 -10.83 -10.48 12.15
C THR A 264 -11.56 -11.37 11.14
N ALA A 265 -10.96 -12.51 10.74
CA ALA A 265 -11.54 -13.45 9.79
C ALA A 265 -12.86 -14.03 10.31
N ARG A 266 -12.91 -14.43 11.59
CA ARG A 266 -14.14 -14.96 12.23
C ARG A 266 -15.24 -13.91 12.29
N ALA A 267 -14.93 -12.69 12.71
CA ALA A 267 -15.90 -11.59 12.77
C ALA A 267 -16.45 -11.25 11.39
N THR A 268 -15.57 -11.14 10.39
CA THR A 268 -15.93 -10.89 8.99
C THR A 268 -16.82 -12.00 8.43
N ARG A 269 -16.46 -13.27 8.67
CA ARG A 269 -17.27 -14.41 8.24
C ARG A 269 -18.65 -14.42 8.90
N ALA A 270 -18.74 -14.18 10.21
CA ALA A 270 -20.02 -14.11 10.92
C ALA A 270 -20.92 -13.01 10.36
N TYR A 271 -20.35 -11.86 10.01
CA TYR A 271 -21.08 -10.79 9.38
C TYR A 271 -21.63 -11.17 8.00
N PHE A 272 -20.84 -11.82 7.13
CA PHE A 272 -21.31 -12.20 5.80
C PHE A 272 -22.25 -13.40 5.78
N VAL A 273 -22.10 -14.34 6.73
CA VAL A 273 -22.94 -15.54 6.77
C VAL A 273 -24.32 -15.26 7.35
N ASN A 274 -24.40 -14.49 8.43
CA ASN A 274 -25.66 -14.34 9.19
C ASN A 274 -25.91 -12.90 9.68
N GLY A 275 -25.13 -11.91 9.25
CA GLY A 275 -25.30 -10.53 9.66
C GLY A 275 -24.85 -10.23 11.12
N THR A 276 -24.14 -11.16 11.77
CA THR A 276 -23.67 -10.96 13.14
C THR A 276 -22.50 -9.97 13.16
N LEU A 277 -22.67 -8.90 13.93
CA LEU A 277 -21.61 -7.94 14.19
C LEU A 277 -20.84 -8.33 15.44
N PRO A 278 -19.53 -8.01 15.50
CA PRO A 278 -18.77 -8.16 16.73
C PRO A 278 -19.29 -7.17 17.80
N GLU A 279 -18.90 -7.38 19.05
CA GLU A 279 -19.18 -6.44 20.12
C GLU A 279 -18.51 -5.08 19.85
N PRO A 280 -19.16 -3.95 20.18
CA PRO A 280 -18.55 -2.64 20.08
C PRO A 280 -17.22 -2.56 20.85
N GLY A 281 -16.19 -2.01 20.22
CA GLY A 281 -14.86 -1.94 20.82
C GLY A 281 -13.99 -3.18 20.60
N THR A 282 -14.44 -4.15 19.79
CA THR A 282 -13.62 -5.34 19.45
C THR A 282 -12.29 -4.93 18.82
N GLU A 283 -11.20 -5.42 19.40
CA GLU A 283 -9.83 -5.32 18.88
C GLU A 283 -9.30 -6.70 18.56
N CYS A 284 -8.86 -6.89 17.32
CA CYS A 284 -8.31 -8.15 16.81
C CYS A 284 -6.80 -8.01 16.58
N ARG A 285 -5.99 -8.81 17.29
CA ARG A 285 -4.55 -8.89 17.04
C ARG A 285 -4.27 -9.68 15.76
N VAL A 286 -3.14 -9.40 15.13
CA VAL A 286 -2.60 -10.20 14.04
C VAL A 286 -1.91 -11.45 14.57
N ASP A 287 -1.92 -12.52 13.76
CA ASP A 287 -1.35 -13.82 14.13
C ASP A 287 0.03 -14.06 13.46
N VAL A 288 0.53 -13.06 12.72
CA VAL A 288 1.79 -13.13 11.98
C VAL A 288 2.78 -12.08 12.47
N ASP A 289 4.06 -12.44 12.51
CA ASP A 289 5.13 -11.48 12.84
C ASP A 289 5.31 -10.45 11.72
N ARG A 290 5.69 -9.21 12.08
CA ARG A 290 5.88 -8.11 11.14
C ARG A 290 7.03 -8.32 10.15
N PHE A 291 8.00 -9.18 10.49
CA PHE A 291 9.15 -9.54 9.64
C PHE A 291 9.13 -11.00 9.22
N ALA A 292 7.97 -11.66 9.22
CA ALA A 292 7.82 -13.04 8.75
C ALA A 292 8.07 -13.20 7.24
N GLY A 293 7.95 -12.12 6.46
CA GLY A 293 8.06 -12.17 5.00
C GLY A 293 6.83 -12.75 4.29
N ASN A 294 5.72 -12.92 5.02
CA ASN A 294 4.41 -13.32 4.51
C ASN A 294 3.30 -12.56 5.24
N ASP A 295 2.08 -12.67 4.76
CA ASP A 295 0.92 -12.00 5.33
C ASP A 295 0.16 -12.84 6.38
N GLY A 296 0.47 -14.12 6.53
CA GLY A 296 -0.14 -15.04 7.49
C GLY A 296 -1.56 -15.51 7.15
N TRP A 297 -2.11 -15.14 5.99
CA TRP A 297 -3.48 -15.52 5.65
C TRP A 297 -3.66 -17.01 5.33
N ASP A 298 -2.65 -17.68 4.79
CA ASP A 298 -2.72 -19.13 4.52
C ASP A 298 -2.96 -19.92 5.81
N GLU A 299 -2.30 -19.54 6.93
CA GLU A 299 -2.49 -20.14 8.24
C GLU A 299 -3.89 -19.85 8.78
N VAL A 300 -4.32 -18.58 8.74
CA VAL A 300 -5.66 -18.17 9.16
C VAL A 300 -6.74 -18.95 8.39
N MET A 301 -6.61 -19.08 7.08
CA MET A 301 -7.58 -19.78 6.24
C MET A 301 -7.59 -21.28 6.48
N SER A 302 -6.49 -21.88 6.91
CA SER A 302 -6.42 -23.30 7.28
C SER A 302 -7.41 -23.65 8.40
N HIS A 303 -7.66 -22.74 9.35
CA HIS A 303 -8.63 -22.91 10.43
C HIS A 303 -10.10 -23.00 9.97
N PHE A 304 -10.40 -22.56 8.75
CA PHE A 304 -11.74 -22.65 8.17
C PHE A 304 -11.91 -23.86 7.24
N ASN A 305 -10.81 -24.47 6.79
CA ASN A 305 -10.82 -25.60 5.87
C ASN A 305 -10.88 -26.98 6.56
N THR A 306 -10.72 -27.04 7.87
CA THR A 306 -10.70 -28.30 8.65
C THR A 306 -12.09 -28.92 8.91
N GLY A 307 -13.16 -28.42 8.30
CA GLY A 307 -14.52 -28.89 8.46
C GLY A 307 -15.34 -28.84 7.17
N ASN A 308 -15.15 -29.74 6.23
CA ASN A 308 -16.09 -30.37 5.31
C ASN A 308 -15.52 -30.64 3.92
N ALA A 309 -15.36 -31.91 3.61
CA ALA A 309 -15.09 -32.42 2.26
C ALA A 309 -16.34 -32.42 1.33
N THR A 310 -17.24 -31.45 1.45
CA THR A 310 -18.39 -31.25 0.53
C THR A 310 -18.26 -29.93 -0.26
N ALA A 311 -17.06 -29.64 -0.73
CA ALA A 311 -16.72 -28.38 -1.40
C ALA A 311 -17.03 -28.34 -2.92
N THR A 312 -17.98 -29.14 -3.44
CA THR A 312 -18.31 -29.14 -4.88
C THR A 312 -19.25 -28.00 -5.28
N ALA A 313 -20.04 -27.45 -4.35
CA ALA A 313 -20.97 -26.36 -4.65
C ALA A 313 -20.33 -24.96 -4.63
N THR A 314 -19.28 -24.75 -3.83
CA THR A 314 -18.62 -23.44 -3.68
C THR A 314 -17.72 -23.10 -4.87
N ARG A 315 -17.16 -24.11 -5.56
CA ARG A 315 -16.35 -23.91 -6.78
C ARG A 315 -17.12 -23.28 -7.95
N SER A 316 -18.42 -23.55 -8.07
CA SER A 316 -19.23 -23.04 -9.20
C SER A 316 -19.60 -21.55 -9.06
N VAL A 317 -19.72 -21.03 -7.82
CA VAL A 317 -20.01 -19.62 -7.56
C VAL A 317 -18.73 -18.80 -7.68
N ALA A 318 -17.62 -19.27 -7.13
CA ALA A 318 -16.29 -18.64 -7.26
C ALA A 318 -15.87 -18.53 -8.74
N HIS A 319 -16.11 -19.55 -9.56
CA HIS A 319 -15.82 -19.53 -11.00
C HIS A 319 -16.70 -18.55 -11.81
N ARG A 320 -17.93 -18.30 -11.38
CA ARG A 320 -18.82 -17.32 -12.03
C ARG A 320 -18.49 -15.89 -11.62
N VAL A 321 -18.09 -15.67 -10.39
CA VAL A 321 -17.61 -14.37 -9.90
C VAL A 321 -16.27 -14.04 -10.54
N ALA A 322 -15.32 -14.96 -10.60
CA ALA A 322 -14.01 -14.78 -11.21
C ALA A 322 -14.09 -14.35 -12.70
N ARG A 323 -14.95 -14.97 -13.51
CA ARG A 323 -15.13 -14.57 -14.92
C ARG A 323 -15.74 -13.19 -15.10
N ARG A 324 -16.55 -12.73 -14.16
CA ARG A 324 -17.14 -11.39 -14.20
C ARG A 324 -16.14 -10.31 -13.78
N TRP A 325 -15.13 -10.69 -13.01
CA TRP A 325 -14.03 -9.84 -12.56
C TRP A 325 -12.85 -9.80 -13.55
N GLU A 326 -12.67 -10.81 -14.36
CA GLU A 326 -11.67 -10.78 -15.45
C GLU A 326 -11.93 -9.66 -16.46
N ALA A 327 -13.19 -9.33 -16.69
CA ALA A 327 -13.58 -8.19 -17.53
C ALA A 327 -13.34 -6.81 -16.87
N GLY A 328 -13.15 -6.74 -15.54
CA GLY A 328 -12.96 -5.50 -14.78
C GLY A 328 -11.51 -5.19 -14.36
N ARG A 329 -10.54 -6.09 -14.61
CA ARG A 329 -9.15 -5.97 -14.14
C ARG A 329 -8.27 -4.93 -14.84
N HIS A 330 -8.81 -4.18 -15.79
CA HIS A 330 -8.03 -3.25 -16.60
C HIS A 330 -7.94 -1.81 -16.06
N LEU A 331 -8.33 -1.53 -14.81
CA LEU A 331 -8.63 -0.15 -14.41
C LEU A 331 -7.76 0.49 -13.32
N VAL A 332 -6.55 0.01 -12.99
CA VAL A 332 -5.77 0.74 -11.95
C VAL A 332 -4.28 0.82 -12.24
N GLY A 333 -3.77 2.01 -12.45
CA GLY A 333 -2.45 2.31 -12.95
C GLY A 333 -1.33 2.59 -11.96
N MET A 334 -0.12 2.43 -12.48
CA MET A 334 1.15 2.47 -11.75
C MET A 334 1.96 3.74 -12.11
N GLY A 335 1.67 4.89 -11.49
CA GLY A 335 2.36 6.14 -11.82
C GLY A 335 3.88 6.22 -11.51
N PRO A 336 4.36 5.88 -10.30
CA PRO A 336 5.78 6.11 -9.92
C PRO A 336 6.77 5.07 -10.44
N LEU A 337 6.36 3.81 -10.60
CA LEU A 337 7.23 2.72 -11.07
C LEU A 337 7.50 2.77 -12.57
N GLU A 338 6.58 3.33 -13.35
CA GLU A 338 6.80 3.55 -14.79
C GLU A 338 7.93 4.53 -15.07
N SER A 339 8.11 5.54 -14.23
CA SER A 339 9.21 6.49 -14.36
C SER A 339 10.58 5.79 -14.19
N LEU A 340 10.69 4.85 -13.25
CA LEU A 340 11.89 4.03 -13.03
C LEU A 340 12.18 3.09 -14.21
N VAL A 341 11.14 2.41 -14.70
CA VAL A 341 11.26 1.48 -15.84
C VAL A 341 11.53 2.25 -17.14
N ARG A 342 10.94 3.44 -17.34
CA ARG A 342 11.25 4.31 -18.48
C ARG A 342 12.67 4.81 -18.44
N THR A 343 13.17 5.25 -17.29
CA THR A 343 14.55 5.74 -17.16
C THR A 343 15.54 4.60 -17.47
N ALA A 344 15.26 3.39 -17.01
CA ALA A 344 16.09 2.22 -17.32
C ALA A 344 16.01 1.82 -18.81
N ARG A 345 14.82 1.95 -19.47
CA ARG A 345 14.66 1.64 -20.91
C ARG A 345 15.26 2.69 -21.85
N LEU A 346 15.20 3.98 -21.48
CA LEU A 346 15.81 5.04 -22.30
C LEU A 346 17.33 4.92 -22.32
N GLY A 347 17.95 4.47 -21.22
CA GLY A 347 19.40 4.18 -21.19
C GLY A 347 19.84 3.01 -22.09
N VAL A 348 18.90 2.17 -22.55
CA VAL A 348 19.19 1.05 -23.49
C VAL A 348 19.00 1.46 -24.95
N MET A 349 18.12 2.43 -25.24
CA MET A 349 17.81 2.82 -26.63
C MET A 349 18.83 3.81 -27.23
N ASP A 350 19.63 4.51 -26.43
CA ASP A 350 20.69 5.40 -26.95
C ASP A 350 22.00 4.69 -27.35
N LYS A 351 22.01 3.35 -27.32
CA LYS A 351 23.17 2.52 -27.74
C LYS A 351 22.86 1.49 -28.83
N LEU A 352 21.73 1.60 -29.50
CA LEU A 352 21.40 0.88 -30.73
C LEU A 352 21.23 1.87 -31.90
#